data_9b53f77307a88702d6a0b6e8f8678446
#
_entry.id   9b53f77307a88702d6a0b6e8f8678446
#
_cell.length_a   1.000
_cell.length_b   1.000
_cell.length_c   1.000
_cell.angle_alpha   90.00
_cell.angle_beta   90.00
_cell.angle_gamma   90.00
#
_symmetry.space_group_name_H-M   'P 1'
#
loop_
_entity.id
_entity.type
_entity.pdbx_description
1 polymer ?
#
loop_
_entity_poly.entity_id
_entity_poly.type
_entity_poly.pdbx_seq_one_letter_code
_entity_poly.pdbx_strand_id
1 'polypeptide(L)'
;RMRRLPPVSTRGRSSAASDVDKRLIFAFSSASSVGTLPINLSCTEKLGAKKEVASFVLPLGATINMDGTAIYQCVATIFLATCCGMTLTLGQMVTIVVTATLASIGTAGTPGAGMIMLAMVLQAMNIPVDMIMIIYGVDRLFDMGRTCLNITGDISCALCVTKWESKKTAQTAK
;
A
#
# COMPACT_ATOMS: atom_id res chain seq x y z
N ARG A 1 15.48 -4.56 -35.52
CA ARG A 1 14.52 -5.67 -35.31
C ARG A 1 14.04 -5.60 -33.87
N MET A 2 12.85 -5.04 -33.63
CA MET A 2 12.17 -5.14 -32.33
C MET A 2 11.98 -6.64 -32.01
N ARG A 3 12.67 -7.16 -31.00
CA ARG A 3 12.32 -8.45 -30.40
C ARG A 3 10.95 -8.30 -29.75
N ARG A 4 9.91 -8.78 -30.38
CA ARG A 4 8.62 -8.98 -29.74
C ARG A 4 8.85 -9.96 -28.59
N LEU A 5 8.52 -9.53 -27.36
CA LEU A 5 8.46 -10.46 -26.24
C LEU A 5 7.52 -11.61 -26.62
N PRO A 6 7.90 -12.88 -26.34
CA PRO A 6 7.02 -14.00 -26.66
C PRO A 6 5.66 -13.81 -25.98
N PRO A 7 4.55 -14.19 -26.63
CA PRO A 7 3.23 -14.11 -26.00
C PRO A 7 3.24 -15.00 -24.75
N VAL A 8 2.94 -14.39 -23.60
CA VAL A 8 2.74 -15.13 -22.34
C VAL A 8 1.64 -16.14 -22.59
N SER A 9 1.95 -17.44 -22.48
CA SER A 9 0.98 -18.49 -22.73
C SER A 9 -0.23 -18.31 -21.81
N THR A 10 -1.43 -18.66 -22.26
CA THR A 10 -2.67 -18.60 -21.46
C THR A 10 -2.55 -19.39 -20.16
N ARG A 11 -1.77 -20.46 -20.15
CA ARG A 11 -1.44 -21.26 -18.96
C ARG A 11 -0.60 -20.48 -17.93
N GLY A 12 0.36 -19.68 -18.38
CA GLY A 12 1.15 -18.81 -17.50
C GLY A 12 0.34 -17.68 -16.90
N ARG A 13 -0.63 -17.12 -17.64
CA ARG A 13 -1.56 -16.10 -17.13
C ARG A 13 -2.49 -16.66 -16.05
N SER A 14 -3.01 -17.86 -16.22
CA SER A 14 -3.88 -18.51 -15.23
C SER A 14 -3.13 -18.81 -13.93
N SER A 15 -1.87 -19.27 -14.01
CA SER A 15 -1.02 -19.50 -12.83
C SER A 15 -0.70 -18.20 -12.12
N ALA A 16 -0.31 -17.15 -12.84
CA ALA A 16 0.00 -15.84 -12.26
C ALA A 16 -1.23 -15.21 -11.58
N ALA A 17 -2.43 -15.33 -12.17
CA ALA A 17 -3.66 -14.86 -11.56
C ALA A 17 -3.97 -15.60 -10.24
N SER A 18 -3.84 -16.93 -10.21
CA SER A 18 -4.01 -17.72 -8.98
C SER A 18 -2.99 -17.33 -7.88
N ASP A 19 -1.76 -17.01 -8.25
CA ASP A 19 -0.75 -16.57 -7.30
C ASP A 19 -1.05 -15.16 -6.75
N VAL A 20 -1.64 -14.28 -7.57
CA VAL A 20 -2.15 -12.97 -7.12
C VAL A 20 -3.26 -13.15 -6.09
N ASP A 21 -4.24 -14.02 -6.35
CA ASP A 21 -5.34 -14.28 -5.42
C ASP A 21 -4.83 -14.84 -4.09
N LYS A 22 -3.94 -15.83 -4.12
CA LYS A 22 -3.33 -16.41 -2.90
C LYS A 22 -2.61 -15.36 -2.07
N ARG A 23 -1.87 -14.47 -2.71
CA ARG A 23 -1.16 -13.37 -2.07
C ARG A 23 -2.13 -12.41 -1.39
N LEU A 24 -3.21 -12.01 -2.08
CA LEU A 24 -4.21 -11.11 -1.52
C LEU A 24 -4.92 -11.74 -0.32
N ILE A 25 -5.29 -13.01 -0.39
CA ILE A 25 -5.89 -13.74 0.74
C ILE A 25 -4.93 -13.80 1.92
N PHE A 26 -3.65 -14.07 1.68
CA PHE A 26 -2.64 -14.09 2.75
C PHE A 26 -2.43 -12.70 3.37
N ALA A 27 -2.33 -11.65 2.54
CA ALA A 27 -2.21 -10.27 3.01
C ALA A 27 -3.42 -9.84 3.83
N PHE A 28 -4.60 -10.16 3.35
CA PHE A 28 -5.86 -9.88 4.05
C PHE A 28 -5.89 -10.58 5.42
N SER A 29 -5.56 -11.87 5.48
CA SER A 29 -5.61 -12.62 6.74
C SER A 29 -4.52 -12.23 7.73
N SER A 30 -3.30 -11.91 7.26
CA SER A 30 -2.16 -11.53 8.11
C SER A 30 -2.23 -10.07 8.58
N ALA A 31 -2.83 -9.19 7.77
CA ALA A 31 -2.80 -7.73 7.93
C ALA A 31 -1.36 -7.19 8.15
N SER A 32 -0.38 -7.78 7.46
CA SER A 32 1.03 -7.40 7.58
C SER A 32 1.71 -7.35 6.21
N SER A 33 2.11 -6.15 5.78
CA SER A 33 2.86 -5.97 4.54
C SER A 33 4.24 -6.65 4.62
N VAL A 34 4.91 -6.57 5.78
CA VAL A 34 6.19 -7.22 6.01
C VAL A 34 6.05 -8.75 6.04
N GLY A 35 5.01 -9.27 6.70
CA GLY A 35 4.74 -10.72 6.73
C GLY A 35 4.40 -11.30 5.35
N THR A 36 3.83 -10.49 4.46
CA THR A 36 3.48 -10.89 3.09
C THR A 36 4.65 -10.81 2.11
N LEU A 37 5.75 -10.14 2.49
CA LEU A 37 6.88 -9.82 1.60
C LEU A 37 7.44 -11.04 0.84
N PRO A 38 7.69 -12.23 1.44
CA PRO A 38 8.24 -13.37 0.70
C PRO A 38 7.32 -13.86 -0.43
N ILE A 39 6.01 -13.88 -0.17
CA ILE A 39 5.01 -14.28 -1.17
C ILE A 39 4.89 -13.21 -2.25
N ASN A 40 4.97 -11.95 -1.84
CA ASN A 40 4.90 -10.79 -2.73
C ASN A 40 6.10 -10.78 -3.71
N LEU A 41 7.32 -11.06 -3.24
CA LEU A 41 8.53 -11.19 -4.07
C LEU A 41 8.34 -12.28 -5.14
N SER A 42 7.98 -13.49 -4.74
CA SER A 42 7.78 -14.61 -5.66
C SER A 42 6.70 -14.32 -6.71
N CYS A 43 5.59 -13.69 -6.32
CA CYS A 43 4.53 -13.31 -7.23
C CYS A 43 4.98 -12.24 -8.24
N THR A 44 5.72 -11.24 -7.78
CA THR A 44 6.18 -10.10 -8.60
C THR A 44 7.17 -10.56 -9.68
N GLU A 45 8.07 -11.48 -9.34
CA GLU A 45 8.98 -12.10 -10.31
C GLU A 45 8.21 -12.88 -11.40
N LYS A 46 7.20 -13.66 -11.01
CA LYS A 46 6.32 -14.38 -11.95
C LYS A 46 5.51 -13.46 -12.86
N LEU A 47 5.17 -12.27 -12.38
CA LEU A 47 4.51 -11.23 -13.17
C LEU A 47 5.45 -10.52 -14.15
N GLY A 48 6.74 -10.83 -14.10
CA GLY A 48 7.75 -10.35 -15.05
C GLY A 48 8.58 -9.18 -14.56
N ALA A 49 8.59 -8.89 -13.26
CA ALA A 49 9.55 -7.96 -12.69
C ALA A 49 10.95 -8.57 -12.68
N LYS A 50 11.99 -7.73 -12.88
CA LYS A 50 13.36 -8.16 -12.68
C LYS A 50 13.58 -8.45 -11.20
N LYS A 51 14.30 -9.53 -10.90
CA LYS A 51 14.57 -9.95 -9.51
C LYS A 51 15.28 -8.87 -8.71
N GLU A 52 16.26 -8.19 -9.31
CA GLU A 52 17.03 -7.11 -8.69
C GLU A 52 16.11 -5.94 -8.29
N VAL A 53 15.20 -5.56 -9.20
CA VAL A 53 14.21 -4.50 -8.95
C VAL A 53 13.22 -4.92 -7.87
N ALA A 54 12.66 -6.13 -7.96
CA ALA A 54 11.70 -6.63 -6.99
C ALA A 54 12.32 -6.71 -5.57
N SER A 55 13.55 -7.24 -5.46
CA SER A 55 14.27 -7.38 -4.19
C SER A 55 14.62 -6.05 -3.52
N PHE A 56 14.65 -4.96 -4.26
CA PHE A 56 14.87 -3.62 -3.74
C PHE A 56 13.56 -2.88 -3.47
N VAL A 57 12.64 -2.86 -4.45
CA VAL A 57 11.42 -2.06 -4.39
C VAL A 57 10.43 -2.59 -3.37
N LEU A 58 10.24 -3.91 -3.26
CA LEU A 58 9.21 -4.47 -2.39
C LEU A 58 9.52 -4.32 -0.89
N PRO A 59 10.76 -4.56 -0.39
CA PRO A 59 11.09 -4.29 1.00
C PRO A 59 11.00 -2.80 1.35
N LEU A 60 11.41 -1.92 0.44
CA LEU A 60 11.29 -0.48 0.60
C LEU A 60 9.84 -0.05 0.63
N GLY A 61 9.01 -0.55 -0.31
CA GLY A 61 7.58 -0.28 -0.38
C GLY A 61 6.83 -0.72 0.87
N ALA A 62 7.14 -1.90 1.41
CA ALA A 62 6.52 -2.41 2.64
C ALA A 62 6.66 -1.48 3.86
N THR A 63 7.54 -0.49 3.80
CA THR A 63 7.77 0.51 4.85
C THR A 63 7.39 1.94 4.44
N ILE A 64 7.50 2.30 3.17
CA ILE A 64 7.30 3.67 2.69
C ILE A 64 5.98 3.81 1.90
N ASN A 65 5.61 2.79 1.13
CA ASN A 65 4.43 2.84 0.28
C ASN A 65 3.18 2.33 1.03
N MET A 66 2.61 3.19 1.85
CA MET A 66 1.45 2.89 2.69
C MET A 66 0.19 3.62 2.20
N ASP A 67 -0.13 3.50 0.90
CA ASP A 67 -1.24 4.19 0.23
C ASP A 67 -2.58 3.92 0.90
N GLY A 68 -2.88 2.66 1.19
CA GLY A 68 -4.11 2.26 1.88
C GLY A 68 -4.19 2.84 3.29
N THR A 69 -3.05 2.98 3.97
CA THR A 69 -2.98 3.61 5.30
C THR A 69 -3.25 5.10 5.23
N ALA A 70 -2.68 5.81 4.25
CA ALA A 70 -2.92 7.23 4.05
C ALA A 70 -4.41 7.51 3.76
N ILE A 71 -5.02 6.75 2.85
CA ILE A 71 -6.46 6.86 2.52
C ILE A 71 -7.31 6.61 3.77
N TYR A 72 -7.03 5.53 4.51
CA TYR A 72 -7.76 5.21 5.73
C TYR A 72 -7.67 6.33 6.77
N GLN A 73 -6.48 6.87 7.02
CA GLN A 73 -6.28 7.94 7.99
C GLN A 73 -7.05 9.20 7.60
N CYS A 74 -7.09 9.57 6.33
CA CYS A 74 -7.88 10.70 5.85
C CYS A 74 -9.38 10.48 6.12
N VAL A 75 -9.91 9.34 5.70
CA VAL A 75 -11.34 9.02 5.85
C VAL A 75 -11.72 8.92 7.32
N ALA A 76 -10.93 8.21 8.13
CA ALA A 76 -11.18 8.04 9.56
C ALA A 76 -11.13 9.38 10.30
N THR A 77 -10.17 10.24 10.00
CA THR A 77 -10.06 11.56 10.62
C THR A 77 -11.25 12.45 10.30
N ILE A 78 -11.69 12.50 9.03
CA ILE A 78 -12.87 13.26 8.62
C ILE A 78 -14.13 12.70 9.28
N PHE A 79 -14.29 11.40 9.33
CA PHE A 79 -15.40 10.74 9.99
C PHE A 79 -15.47 11.10 11.49
N LEU A 80 -14.36 10.97 12.20
CA LEU A 80 -14.29 11.25 13.63
C LEU A 80 -14.50 12.75 13.92
N ALA A 81 -13.96 13.65 13.09
CA ALA A 81 -14.24 15.09 13.18
C ALA A 81 -15.75 15.37 13.05
N THR A 82 -16.41 14.72 12.10
CA THR A 82 -17.86 14.84 11.90
C THR A 82 -18.64 14.32 13.12
N CYS A 83 -18.21 13.20 13.70
CA CYS A 83 -18.80 12.68 14.95
C CYS A 83 -18.68 13.66 16.13
N CYS A 84 -17.61 14.46 16.16
CA CYS A 84 -17.41 15.54 17.14
C CYS A 84 -18.24 16.81 16.82
N GLY A 85 -19.03 16.81 15.74
CA GLY A 85 -19.77 17.99 15.32
C GLY A 85 -18.89 19.09 14.69
N MET A 86 -17.66 18.78 14.32
CA MET A 86 -16.73 19.72 13.70
C MET A 86 -17.02 19.87 12.21
N THR A 87 -17.14 21.11 11.74
CA THR A 87 -17.22 21.42 10.31
C THR A 87 -15.82 21.70 9.80
N LEU A 88 -15.31 20.85 8.92
CA LEU A 88 -13.97 20.99 8.35
C LEU A 88 -13.96 21.97 7.18
N THR A 89 -13.07 22.95 7.23
CA THR A 89 -12.77 23.84 6.11
C THR A 89 -11.90 23.12 5.07
N LEU A 90 -11.87 23.64 3.83
CA LEU A 90 -11.00 23.10 2.79
C LEU A 90 -9.51 23.09 3.19
N GLY A 91 -9.06 24.16 3.89
CA GLY A 91 -7.69 24.21 4.40
C GLY A 91 -7.38 23.10 5.41
N GLN A 92 -8.32 22.79 6.32
CA GLN A 92 -8.17 21.67 7.26
C GLN A 92 -8.17 20.33 6.56
N MET A 93 -8.99 20.15 5.52
CA MET A 93 -8.96 18.91 4.71
C MET A 93 -7.59 18.70 4.03
N VAL A 94 -7.01 19.76 3.47
CA VAL A 94 -5.64 19.69 2.90
C VAL A 94 -4.62 19.35 3.98
N THR A 95 -4.73 19.94 5.17
CA THR A 95 -3.86 19.60 6.30
C THR A 95 -3.98 18.14 6.70
N ILE A 96 -5.19 17.59 6.75
CA ILE A 96 -5.42 16.17 7.03
C ILE A 96 -4.70 15.30 5.99
N VAL A 97 -4.86 15.60 4.69
CA VAL A 97 -4.22 14.83 3.62
C VAL A 97 -2.70 14.84 3.74
N VAL A 98 -2.11 16.02 3.95
CA VAL A 98 -0.65 16.16 4.11
C VAL A 98 -0.15 15.40 5.34
N THR A 99 -0.80 15.60 6.49
CA THR A 99 -0.41 14.97 7.76
C THR A 99 -0.59 13.47 7.70
N ALA A 100 -1.70 12.97 7.15
CA ALA A 100 -1.95 11.53 6.98
C ALA A 100 -0.93 10.88 6.03
N THR A 101 -0.58 11.56 4.94
CA THR A 101 0.43 11.07 4.00
C THR A 101 1.81 10.99 4.67
N LEU A 102 2.22 12.00 5.41
CA LEU A 102 3.49 11.97 6.14
C LEU A 102 3.50 10.90 7.24
N ALA A 103 2.40 10.78 7.99
CA ALA A 103 2.25 9.75 9.01
C ALA A 103 2.26 8.33 8.41
N SER A 104 1.68 8.13 7.22
CA SER A 104 1.66 6.83 6.56
C SER A 104 3.05 6.33 6.18
N ILE A 105 3.96 7.22 5.74
CA ILE A 105 5.35 6.88 5.39
C ILE A 105 6.13 6.34 6.60
N GLY A 106 5.79 6.76 7.82
CA GLY A 106 6.42 6.26 9.04
C GLY A 106 5.73 5.05 9.67
N THR A 107 4.65 4.56 9.06
CA THR A 107 3.87 3.46 9.62
C THR A 107 4.61 2.12 9.42
N ALA A 108 4.81 1.36 10.49
CA ALA A 108 5.35 0.00 10.38
C ALA A 108 4.37 -0.92 9.65
N GLY A 109 4.87 -1.79 8.78
CA GLY A 109 4.07 -2.79 8.05
C GLY A 109 3.59 -3.96 8.93
N THR A 110 3.23 -3.68 10.19
CA THR A 110 2.77 -4.64 11.20
C THR A 110 1.31 -4.36 11.58
N PRO A 111 0.55 -5.38 12.00
CA PRO A 111 -0.83 -5.20 12.39
C PRO A 111 -1.01 -4.16 13.51
N GLY A 112 -2.01 -3.29 13.37
CA GLY A 112 -2.36 -2.28 14.38
C GLY A 112 -1.52 -1.01 14.37
N ALA A 113 -0.40 -0.93 13.64
CA ALA A 113 0.43 0.28 13.58
C ALA A 113 -0.33 1.51 13.05
N GLY A 114 -1.32 1.31 12.19
CA GLY A 114 -2.14 2.38 11.64
C GLY A 114 -2.93 3.17 12.68
N MET A 115 -3.37 2.53 13.77
CA MET A 115 -4.11 3.21 14.84
C MET A 115 -3.24 4.18 15.62
N ILE A 116 -1.97 3.86 15.85
CA ILE A 116 -1.01 4.75 16.52
C ILE A 116 -0.81 6.00 15.67
N MET A 117 -0.64 5.83 14.37
CA MET A 117 -0.47 6.95 13.44
C MET A 117 -1.75 7.77 13.28
N LEU A 118 -2.93 7.13 13.31
CA LEU A 118 -4.20 7.85 13.32
C LEU A 118 -4.32 8.75 14.56
N ALA A 119 -3.90 8.28 15.74
CA ALA A 119 -3.89 9.10 16.94
C ALA A 119 -3.05 10.38 16.75
N MET A 120 -1.90 10.29 16.09
CA MET A 120 -1.06 11.46 15.77
C MET A 120 -1.77 12.43 14.82
N VAL A 121 -2.47 11.92 13.79
CA VAL A 121 -3.25 12.76 12.86
C VAL A 121 -4.38 13.49 13.59
N LEU A 122 -5.11 12.80 14.48
CA LEU A 122 -6.18 13.38 15.28
C LEU A 122 -5.64 14.49 16.20
N GLN A 123 -4.51 14.25 16.89
CA GLN A 123 -3.85 15.26 17.72
C GLN A 123 -3.47 16.51 16.91
N ALA A 124 -2.91 16.34 15.71
CA ALA A 124 -2.55 17.44 14.83
C ALA A 124 -3.77 18.30 14.42
N MET A 125 -4.96 17.71 14.41
CA MET A 125 -6.22 18.36 14.08
C MET A 125 -7.01 18.83 15.32
N ASN A 126 -6.45 18.69 16.54
CA ASN A 126 -7.11 18.97 17.80
C ASN A 126 -8.44 18.18 17.98
N ILE A 127 -8.50 16.96 17.45
CA ILE A 127 -9.61 16.02 17.66
C ILE A 127 -9.25 15.12 18.85
N PRO A 128 -10.17 14.91 19.82
CA PRO A 128 -9.91 14.03 20.95
C PRO A 128 -9.54 12.62 20.51
N VAL A 129 -8.40 12.11 20.99
CA VAL A 129 -7.89 10.78 20.61
C VAL A 129 -8.83 9.65 21.04
N ASP A 130 -9.58 9.86 22.14
CA ASP A 130 -10.57 8.90 22.64
C ASP A 130 -11.64 8.53 21.62
N MET A 131 -11.86 9.41 20.62
CA MET A 131 -12.78 9.14 19.51
C MET A 131 -12.39 7.91 18.68
N ILE A 132 -11.13 7.48 18.73
CA ILE A 132 -10.66 6.24 18.09
C ILE A 132 -11.49 5.03 18.54
N MET A 133 -11.98 5.03 19.77
CA MET A 133 -12.79 3.93 20.31
C MET A 133 -14.06 3.63 19.47
N ILE A 134 -14.57 4.62 18.74
CA ILE A 134 -15.75 4.46 17.86
C ILE A 134 -15.43 3.49 16.72
N ILE A 135 -14.21 3.55 16.17
CA ILE A 135 -13.79 2.74 15.01
C ILE A 135 -12.95 1.53 15.41
N TYR A 136 -12.53 1.44 16.67
CA TYR A 136 -11.64 0.39 17.16
C TYR A 136 -12.15 -1.02 16.87
N GLY A 137 -13.47 -1.25 17.04
CA GLY A 137 -14.09 -2.55 16.81
C GLY A 137 -14.05 -3.03 15.36
N VAL A 138 -13.99 -2.11 14.39
CA VAL A 138 -13.95 -2.42 12.95
C VAL A 138 -12.57 -2.20 12.32
N ASP A 139 -11.62 -1.61 13.05
CA ASP A 139 -10.29 -1.29 12.53
C ASP A 139 -9.57 -2.51 11.97
N ARG A 140 -9.75 -3.68 12.57
CA ARG A 140 -9.13 -4.92 12.08
C ARG A 140 -9.51 -5.24 10.64
N LEU A 141 -10.76 -5.02 10.24
CA LEU A 141 -11.20 -5.22 8.86
C LEU A 141 -10.56 -4.21 7.91
N PHE A 142 -10.46 -2.95 8.35
CA PHE A 142 -9.77 -1.91 7.58
C PHE A 142 -8.27 -2.19 7.47
N ASP A 143 -7.64 -2.71 8.52
CA ASP A 143 -6.22 -3.10 8.52
C ASP A 143 -5.93 -4.18 7.47
N MET A 144 -6.78 -5.19 7.38
CA MET A 144 -6.73 -6.23 6.35
C MET A 144 -6.86 -5.63 4.94
N GLY A 145 -7.83 -4.75 4.71
CA GLY A 145 -8.08 -4.12 3.41
C GLY A 145 -6.94 -3.20 2.98
N ARG A 146 -6.44 -2.33 3.87
CA ARG A 146 -5.33 -1.42 3.54
C ARG A 146 -4.02 -2.17 3.29
N THR A 147 -3.77 -3.31 3.94
CA THR A 147 -2.62 -4.17 3.63
C THR A 147 -2.68 -4.67 2.19
N CYS A 148 -3.84 -5.11 1.72
CA CYS A 148 -4.01 -5.53 0.32
C CYS A 148 -3.72 -4.39 -0.67
N LEU A 149 -4.15 -3.15 -0.37
CA LEU A 149 -3.86 -1.98 -1.20
C LEU A 149 -2.35 -1.69 -1.23
N ASN A 150 -1.70 -1.64 -0.06
CA ASN A 150 -0.28 -1.35 0.06
C ASN A 150 0.57 -2.32 -0.77
N ILE A 151 0.39 -3.64 -0.60
CA ILE A 151 1.16 -4.64 -1.34
C ILE A 151 0.86 -4.64 -2.85
N THR A 152 -0.32 -4.18 -3.26
CA THR A 152 -0.66 -4.05 -4.68
C THR A 152 0.04 -2.84 -5.30
N GLY A 153 0.15 -1.75 -4.56
CA GLY A 153 0.96 -0.59 -4.93
C GLY A 153 2.43 -0.95 -5.12
N ASP A 154 2.99 -1.71 -4.18
CA ASP A 154 4.39 -2.18 -4.25
C ASP A 154 4.69 -2.96 -5.52
N ILE A 155 3.84 -3.93 -5.88
CA ILE A 155 4.01 -4.71 -7.12
C ILE A 155 3.89 -3.83 -8.35
N SER A 156 2.90 -2.94 -8.37
CA SER A 156 2.68 -2.03 -9.48
C SER A 156 3.91 -1.15 -9.71
N CYS A 157 4.50 -0.64 -8.63
CA CYS A 157 5.74 0.12 -8.65
C CYS A 157 6.91 -0.72 -9.23
N ALA A 158 7.13 -1.93 -8.72
CA ALA A 158 8.20 -2.82 -9.18
C ALA A 158 8.10 -3.15 -10.67
N LEU A 159 6.88 -3.40 -11.17
CA LEU A 159 6.62 -3.64 -12.58
C LEU A 159 6.86 -2.40 -13.46
N CYS A 160 6.47 -1.22 -12.98
CA CYS A 160 6.69 0.05 -13.67
C CYS A 160 8.19 0.36 -13.76
N VAL A 161 8.94 0.21 -12.66
CA VAL A 161 10.39 0.43 -12.63
C VAL A 161 11.10 -0.55 -13.56
N THR A 162 10.73 -1.83 -13.53
CA THR A 162 11.29 -2.84 -14.44
C THR A 162 11.10 -2.46 -15.91
N LYS A 163 9.90 -2.00 -16.27
CA LYS A 163 9.61 -1.55 -17.65
C LYS A 163 10.42 -0.31 -18.03
N TRP A 164 10.53 0.64 -17.11
CA TRP A 164 11.27 1.88 -17.35
C TRP A 164 12.76 1.61 -17.54
N GLU A 165 13.36 0.80 -16.69
CA GLU A 165 14.75 0.39 -16.79
C GLU A 165 15.04 -0.36 -18.10
N SER A 166 14.16 -1.28 -18.49
CA SER A 166 14.29 -2.01 -19.77
C SER A 166 14.26 -1.09 -20.98
N LYS A 167 13.43 -0.04 -20.95
CA LYS A 167 13.41 0.98 -22.04
C LYS A 167 14.69 1.80 -22.07
N LYS A 168 15.21 2.21 -20.91
CA LYS A 168 16.44 2.99 -20.80
C LYS A 168 17.63 2.20 -21.33
N THR A 169 17.77 0.94 -20.96
CA THR A 169 18.86 0.06 -21.45
C THR A 169 18.78 -0.13 -22.97
N ALA A 170 17.58 -0.28 -23.53
CA ALA A 170 17.40 -0.38 -24.99
C ALA A 170 17.72 0.91 -25.76
N GLN A 171 17.63 2.08 -25.13
CA GLN A 171 18.01 3.37 -25.72
C GLN A 171 19.52 3.59 -25.65
N THR A 172 20.20 3.17 -24.60
CA THR A 172 21.65 3.33 -24.44
C THR A 172 22.45 2.34 -25.31
N ALA A 173 21.81 1.25 -25.76
CA ALA A 173 22.42 0.24 -26.65
C ALA A 173 22.28 0.56 -28.15
N LYS A 174 21.73 1.73 -28.50
CA LYS A 174 21.67 2.30 -29.87
C LYS A 174 22.68 3.40 -30.04
#